data_0914b1e3d42c187923f537454c1f9eba
#
_entry.id   0914b1e3d42c187923f537454c1f9eba
#
_cell.length_a   1.000
_cell.length_b   1.000
_cell.length_c   1.000
_cell.angle_alpha   90.00
_cell.angle_beta   90.00
_cell.angle_gamma   90.00
#
_symmetry.space_group_name_H-M   'P 1'
#
loop_
_entity.id
_entity.type
_entity.pdbx_description
1 polymer ?
#
loop_
_entity_poly.entity_id
_entity_poly.type
_entity_poly.pdbx_seq_one_letter_code
_entity_poly.pdbx_strand_id
1 'polypeptide(L)'
;MNPGKAASSLPRGAMFRRAGRRMSAAAALGLCALFASPAFAEQGMVIWKNHECGSFILQMKSGYGIFEWIDGPQPNDGDVLEGDFTSSGEQRVDNKTVDLPTTILLNAFALSRSAIAARMPAKCKALPGYIPFERP
;
A
#
# COMPACT_ATOMS: atom_id res chain seq x y z
N MET A 1 -65.42 23.89 -50.21
CA MET A 1 -65.51 25.30 -50.62
C MET A 1 -64.32 26.07 -50.10
N ASN A 2 -63.52 26.49 -51.08
CA ASN A 2 -62.45 27.48 -50.95
C ASN A 2 -63.04 28.85 -50.45
N PRO A 3 -62.24 29.86 -50.22
CA PRO A 3 -60.83 30.09 -50.32
C PRO A 3 -60.27 31.06 -49.26
N GLY A 4 -59.01 31.36 -49.42
CA GLY A 4 -58.44 32.61 -48.90
C GLY A 4 -57.02 32.47 -48.46
N LYS A 5 -56.05 32.44 -49.29
CA LYS A 5 -55.22 33.57 -49.75
C LYS A 5 -54.93 34.62 -48.69
N ALA A 6 -53.69 34.68 -48.29
CA ALA A 6 -52.92 35.92 -48.35
C ALA A 6 -51.44 35.67 -48.01
N ALA A 7 -50.68 36.06 -48.96
CA ALA A 7 -49.24 36.23 -48.93
C ALA A 7 -48.85 37.54 -48.29
N SER A 8 -47.58 37.68 -48.11
CA SER A 8 -46.75 38.88 -47.84
C SER A 8 -46.30 39.01 -46.39
N SER A 9 -45.15 39.34 -46.08
CA SER A 9 -43.99 39.89 -46.77
C SER A 9 -42.84 39.86 -45.80
N LEU A 10 -41.69 39.51 -46.31
CA LEU A 10 -40.41 39.73 -45.62
C LEU A 10 -40.13 41.22 -45.50
N PRO A 11 -39.50 41.68 -44.44
CA PRO A 11 -38.54 42.72 -44.58
C PRO A 11 -37.11 42.22 -44.37
N ARG A 12 -36.35 42.59 -45.36
CA ARG A 12 -34.89 42.61 -45.32
C ARG A 12 -34.42 43.58 -44.25
N GLY A 13 -33.33 43.20 -43.61
CA GLY A 13 -32.40 44.19 -43.12
C GLY A 13 -32.11 44.11 -41.68
N ALA A 14 -31.02 43.55 -41.37
CA ALA A 14 -29.99 44.14 -40.53
C ALA A 14 -28.77 43.24 -40.46
N MET A 15 -27.78 43.61 -41.22
CA MET A 15 -26.40 43.20 -40.96
C MET A 15 -26.00 43.72 -39.58
N PHE A 16 -25.90 42.83 -38.66
CA PHE A 16 -25.07 43.10 -37.50
C PHE A 16 -23.87 42.17 -37.52
N ARG A 17 -22.81 42.71 -38.08
CA ARG A 17 -21.44 42.25 -37.80
C ARG A 17 -21.23 42.38 -36.32
N ARG A 18 -21.31 41.30 -35.56
CA ARG A 18 -20.69 41.24 -34.27
C ARG A 18 -19.50 40.30 -34.33
N ALA A 19 -18.39 40.96 -34.19
CA ALA A 19 -17.06 40.42 -34.03
C ALA A 19 -17.06 39.20 -33.12
N GLY A 20 -16.46 38.15 -33.61
CA GLY A 20 -16.22 36.95 -32.86
C GLY A 20 -15.35 37.22 -31.65
N ARG A 21 -15.93 37.00 -30.51
CA ARG A 21 -15.13 36.67 -29.34
C ARG A 21 -15.00 35.14 -29.36
N ARG A 22 -13.89 34.71 -29.92
CA ARG A 22 -13.41 33.36 -29.69
C ARG A 22 -13.12 33.22 -28.22
N MET A 23 -14.08 32.74 -27.46
CA MET A 23 -13.82 32.19 -26.14
C MET A 23 -13.09 30.87 -26.36
N SER A 24 -11.78 30.95 -26.29
CA SER A 24 -10.95 29.78 -26.07
C SER A 24 -11.35 29.21 -24.72
N ALA A 25 -12.15 28.17 -24.75
CA ALA A 25 -12.32 27.30 -23.60
C ALA A 25 -10.96 26.66 -23.36
N ALA A 26 -10.15 27.28 -22.50
CA ALA A 26 -9.01 26.63 -21.92
C ALA A 26 -9.57 25.50 -21.06
N ALA A 27 -9.53 24.30 -21.62
CA ALA A 27 -9.71 23.08 -20.83
C ALA A 27 -8.60 23.05 -19.80
N ALA A 28 -8.93 23.49 -18.61
CA ALA A 28 -8.11 23.22 -17.43
C ALA A 28 -8.19 21.71 -17.18
N LEU A 29 -7.31 20.96 -17.83
CA LEU A 29 -6.96 19.62 -17.43
C LEU A 29 -6.34 19.74 -16.04
N GLY A 30 -7.20 19.63 -15.03
CA GLY A 30 -6.79 19.45 -13.66
C GLY A 30 -5.96 18.18 -13.60
N LEU A 31 -4.65 18.35 -13.60
CA LEU A 31 -3.69 17.32 -13.30
C LEU A 31 -3.87 17.01 -11.80
N CYS A 32 -4.83 16.14 -11.48
CA CYS A 32 -4.85 15.46 -10.20
C CYS A 32 -3.61 14.59 -10.16
N ALA A 33 -2.47 15.19 -9.82
CA ALA A 33 -1.32 14.45 -9.37
C ALA A 33 -1.80 13.69 -8.13
N LEU A 34 -2.17 12.44 -8.35
CA LEU A 34 -2.28 11.46 -7.29
C LEU A 34 -0.89 11.39 -6.66
N PHE A 35 -0.72 12.12 -5.58
CA PHE A 35 0.38 11.90 -4.66
C PHE A 35 0.14 10.53 -4.05
N ALA A 36 0.45 9.48 -4.81
CA ALA A 36 0.73 8.19 -4.24
C ALA A 36 1.95 8.44 -3.36
N SER A 37 1.72 8.62 -2.06
CA SER A 37 2.79 8.58 -1.08
C SER A 37 3.55 7.30 -1.35
N PRO A 38 4.88 7.34 -1.59
CA PRO A 38 5.63 6.12 -1.71
C PRO A 38 5.39 5.36 -0.40
N ALA A 39 4.71 4.23 -0.48
CA ALA A 39 4.73 3.27 0.59
C ALA A 39 6.22 2.97 0.78
N PHE A 40 6.79 3.41 1.89
CA PHE A 40 8.19 3.17 2.19
C PHE A 40 8.35 1.66 2.38
N ALA A 41 8.75 0.99 1.31
CA ALA A 41 9.20 -0.38 1.40
C ALA A 41 10.46 -0.38 2.25
N GLU A 42 10.37 -0.94 3.45
CA GLU A 42 11.50 -1.17 4.31
C GLU A 42 12.04 -2.58 4.07
N GLN A 43 13.34 -2.76 4.25
CA GLN A 43 13.94 -4.09 4.22
C GLN A 43 14.22 -4.54 5.65
N GLY A 44 13.92 -5.82 5.92
CA GLY A 44 14.24 -6.46 7.17
C GLY A 44 14.87 -7.83 6.94
N MET A 45 15.81 -8.20 7.79
CA MET A 45 16.44 -9.51 7.78
C MET A 45 15.82 -10.40 8.86
N VAL A 46 15.46 -11.61 8.49
CA VAL A 46 14.99 -12.63 9.44
C VAL A 46 16.16 -13.07 10.31
N ILE A 47 16.08 -12.82 11.61
CA ILE A 47 17.13 -13.16 12.57
C ILE A 47 16.76 -14.30 13.51
N TRP A 48 15.51 -14.70 13.50
CA TRP A 48 14.97 -15.84 14.23
C TRP A 48 13.65 -16.27 13.65
N LYS A 49 13.41 -17.56 13.63
CA LYS A 49 12.14 -18.16 13.26
C LYS A 49 11.83 -19.39 14.08
N ASN A 50 10.57 -19.72 14.18
CA ASN A 50 10.12 -20.99 14.71
C ASN A 50 8.92 -21.50 13.90
N HIS A 51 9.10 -22.63 13.24
CA HIS A 51 8.07 -23.22 12.36
C HIS A 51 6.85 -23.73 13.10
N GLU A 52 7.03 -24.22 14.34
CA GLU A 52 5.93 -24.80 15.11
C GLU A 52 4.93 -23.75 15.57
N CYS A 53 5.40 -22.56 15.92
CA CYS A 53 4.51 -21.44 16.24
C CYS A 53 4.26 -20.47 15.08
N GLY A 54 4.91 -20.68 13.94
CA GLY A 54 4.75 -19.85 12.74
C GLY A 54 5.25 -18.44 12.86
N SER A 55 5.99 -18.10 13.91
CA SER A 55 6.48 -16.74 14.15
C SER A 55 7.94 -16.58 13.79
N PHE A 56 8.30 -15.34 13.38
CA PHE A 56 9.67 -14.96 13.07
C PHE A 56 9.94 -13.50 13.48
N ILE A 57 11.20 -13.15 13.59
CA ILE A 57 11.66 -11.81 13.98
C ILE A 57 12.44 -11.22 12.82
N LEU A 58 12.05 -9.99 12.42
CA LEU A 58 12.81 -9.16 11.50
C LEU A 58 13.63 -8.12 12.25
N GLN A 59 14.86 -7.96 11.83
CA GLN A 59 15.70 -6.82 12.16
C GLN A 59 15.62 -5.80 11.02
N MET A 60 15.18 -4.60 11.34
CA MET A 60 14.95 -3.50 10.40
C MET A 60 15.68 -2.24 10.88
N LYS A 61 15.73 -1.20 10.05
CA LYS A 61 16.29 0.10 10.47
C LYS A 61 15.49 0.74 11.61
N SER A 62 14.17 0.54 11.61
CA SER A 62 13.24 1.05 12.61
C SER A 62 13.26 0.27 13.94
N GLY A 63 13.99 -0.83 14.02
CA GLY A 63 14.05 -1.71 15.17
C GLY A 63 13.73 -3.15 14.82
N TYR A 64 13.12 -3.86 15.78
CA TYR A 64 12.73 -5.24 15.57
C TYR A 64 11.22 -5.36 15.42
N GLY A 65 10.77 -6.30 14.59
CA GLY A 65 9.37 -6.65 14.46
C GLY A 65 9.15 -8.14 14.68
N ILE A 66 8.00 -8.49 15.26
CA ILE A 66 7.54 -9.87 15.42
C ILE A 66 6.39 -10.07 14.46
N PHE A 67 6.52 -11.07 13.61
CA PHE A 67 5.56 -11.39 12.56
C PHE A 67 5.15 -12.86 12.64
N GLU A 68 4.00 -13.15 12.08
CA GLU A 68 3.51 -14.50 11.86
C GLU A 68 3.46 -14.78 10.37
N TRP A 69 3.93 -15.93 9.95
CA TRP A 69 3.80 -16.40 8.59
C TRP A 69 2.37 -16.91 8.35
N ILE A 70 1.76 -16.49 7.24
CA ILE A 70 0.38 -16.84 6.88
C ILE A 70 0.35 -17.73 5.64
N ASP A 71 1.05 -17.32 4.56
CA ASP A 71 1.02 -18.01 3.28
C ASP A 71 2.26 -17.72 2.44
N GLY A 72 2.48 -18.55 1.41
CA GLY A 72 3.64 -18.45 0.54
C GLY A 72 4.90 -19.11 1.11
N PRO A 73 6.09 -18.84 0.56
CA PRO A 73 7.34 -19.36 1.10
C PRO A 73 7.57 -18.91 2.53
N GLN A 74 7.77 -19.86 3.44
CA GLN A 74 8.05 -19.54 4.82
C GLN A 74 9.46 -18.91 4.94
N PRO A 75 9.58 -17.73 5.59
CA PRO A 75 10.88 -17.08 5.76
C PRO A 75 11.85 -17.93 6.57
N ASN A 76 13.11 -17.94 6.15
CA ASN A 76 14.21 -18.61 6.82
C ASN A 76 15.15 -17.59 7.48
N ASP A 77 15.92 -18.05 8.46
CA ASP A 77 16.98 -17.23 9.07
C ASP A 77 17.94 -16.71 8.00
N GLY A 78 18.18 -15.41 7.99
CA GLY A 78 19.00 -14.72 7.00
C GLY A 78 18.25 -14.24 5.76
N ASP A 79 16.98 -14.62 5.57
CA ASP A 79 16.19 -14.09 4.46
C ASP A 79 15.97 -12.59 4.61
N VAL A 80 15.99 -11.88 3.49
CA VAL A 80 15.68 -10.46 3.41
C VAL A 80 14.27 -10.29 2.86
N LEU A 81 13.40 -9.70 3.67
CA LEU A 81 12.05 -9.33 3.27
C LEU A 81 11.97 -7.83 2.96
N GLU A 82 11.16 -7.45 1.98
CA GLU A 82 10.91 -6.06 1.61
C GLU A 82 9.42 -5.80 1.50
N GLY A 83 8.95 -4.75 2.16
CA GLY A 83 7.54 -4.38 2.13
C GLY A 83 7.16 -3.36 3.19
N ASP A 84 5.86 -3.20 3.40
CA ASP A 84 5.31 -2.40 4.50
C ASP A 84 5.18 -3.26 5.75
N PHE A 85 6.02 -2.98 6.74
CA PHE A 85 6.01 -3.70 8.01
C PHE A 85 5.28 -2.94 9.13
N THR A 86 4.68 -1.80 8.82
CA THR A 86 4.04 -0.92 9.82
C THR A 86 2.52 -1.06 9.85
N SER A 87 1.93 -1.55 8.76
CA SER A 87 0.49 -1.70 8.66
C SER A 87 -0.01 -2.91 9.45
N SER A 88 -1.13 -2.72 10.15
CA SER A 88 -1.80 -3.81 10.86
C SER A 88 -2.51 -4.76 9.87
N GLY A 89 -2.66 -6.02 10.28
CA GLY A 89 -3.30 -7.05 9.46
C GLY A 89 -2.30 -7.81 8.59
N GLU A 90 -2.85 -8.57 7.65
CA GLU A 90 -2.05 -9.36 6.72
C GLU A 90 -1.41 -8.47 5.67
N GLN A 91 -0.12 -8.67 5.45
CA GLN A 91 0.68 -7.93 4.47
C GLN A 91 1.35 -8.91 3.51
N ARG A 92 1.32 -8.55 2.23
CA ARG A 92 2.11 -9.23 1.21
C ARG A 92 3.44 -8.50 1.08
N VAL A 93 4.52 -9.22 1.31
CA VAL A 93 5.89 -8.71 1.22
C VAL A 93 6.71 -9.58 0.27
N ASP A 94 7.78 -9.03 -0.27
CA ASP A 94 8.68 -9.77 -1.16
C ASP A 94 9.84 -10.35 -0.36
N ASN A 95 10.01 -11.67 -0.44
CA ASN A 95 11.23 -12.32 0.04
C ASN A 95 12.30 -12.21 -1.06
N LYS A 96 13.23 -11.28 -0.87
CA LYS A 96 14.29 -10.97 -1.84
C LYS A 96 15.33 -12.09 -1.97
N THR A 97 15.46 -12.93 -0.96
CA THR A 97 16.43 -14.05 -0.98
C THR A 97 15.98 -15.15 -1.93
N VAL A 98 14.69 -15.44 -1.98
CA VAL A 98 14.12 -16.48 -2.86
C VAL A 98 13.35 -15.91 -4.05
N ASP A 99 13.23 -14.58 -4.15
CA ASP A 99 12.52 -13.84 -5.20
C ASP A 99 11.04 -14.26 -5.36
N LEU A 100 10.36 -14.46 -4.24
CA LEU A 100 8.95 -14.85 -4.17
C LEU A 100 8.22 -14.03 -3.11
N PRO A 101 6.94 -13.69 -3.34
CA PRO A 101 6.13 -13.02 -2.33
C PRO A 101 5.73 -13.99 -1.21
N THR A 102 5.63 -13.45 0.00
CA THR A 102 5.08 -14.15 1.16
C THR A 102 4.04 -13.27 1.87
N THR A 103 3.07 -13.89 2.51
CA THR A 103 2.06 -13.19 3.29
C THR A 103 2.38 -13.35 4.78
N ILE A 104 2.40 -12.24 5.48
CA ILE A 104 2.75 -12.16 6.89
C ILE A 104 1.73 -11.35 7.67
N LEU A 105 1.67 -11.54 8.97
CA LEU A 105 0.83 -10.78 9.90
C LEU A 105 1.71 -10.10 10.93
N LEU A 106 1.53 -8.80 11.12
CA LEU A 106 2.26 -8.03 12.12
C LEU A 106 1.69 -8.30 13.52
N ASN A 107 2.54 -8.79 14.42
CA ASN A 107 2.21 -8.96 15.85
C ASN A 107 2.75 -7.80 16.71
N ALA A 108 3.96 -7.35 16.46
CA ALA A 108 4.56 -6.23 17.17
C ALA A 108 5.64 -5.56 16.30
N PHE A 109 5.77 -4.26 16.41
CA PHE A 109 6.66 -3.43 15.59
C PHE A 109 7.45 -2.42 16.44
N ALA A 110 8.56 -1.93 15.89
CA ALA A 110 9.44 -0.93 16.49
C ALA A 110 9.94 -1.31 17.91
N LEU A 111 10.20 -2.58 18.12
CA LEU A 111 10.68 -3.09 19.39
C LEU A 111 12.19 -2.86 19.54
N SER A 112 12.61 -2.58 20.78
CA SER A 112 14.00 -2.77 21.18
C SER A 112 14.29 -4.26 21.33
N ARG A 113 15.56 -4.65 21.22
CA ARG A 113 15.96 -6.05 21.40
C ARG A 113 15.48 -6.63 22.74
N SER A 114 15.55 -5.84 23.82
CA SER A 114 15.11 -6.25 25.15
C SER A 114 13.59 -6.42 25.28
N ALA A 115 12.80 -5.77 24.43
CA ALA A 115 11.35 -5.86 24.47
C ALA A 115 10.78 -7.08 23.72
N ILE A 116 11.58 -7.73 22.89
CA ILE A 116 11.14 -8.86 22.05
C ILE A 116 10.58 -10.00 22.90
N ALA A 117 11.30 -10.43 23.92
CA ALA A 117 10.87 -11.54 24.77
C ALA A 117 9.52 -11.29 25.45
N ALA A 118 9.24 -10.03 25.84
CA ALA A 118 7.97 -9.66 26.46
C ALA A 118 6.80 -9.71 25.47
N ARG A 119 7.06 -9.37 24.21
CA ARG A 119 6.04 -9.26 23.14
C ARG A 119 5.84 -10.54 22.34
N MET A 120 6.71 -11.54 22.52
CA MET A 120 6.59 -12.81 21.80
C MET A 120 5.27 -13.52 22.14
N PRO A 121 4.56 -14.09 21.14
CA PRO A 121 3.34 -14.85 21.38
C PRO A 121 3.53 -15.98 22.38
N ALA A 122 2.52 -16.19 23.23
CA ALA A 122 2.57 -17.22 24.28
C ALA A 122 2.77 -18.63 23.68
N LYS A 123 2.20 -18.91 22.51
CA LYS A 123 2.37 -20.18 21.80
C LYS A 123 3.84 -20.49 21.46
N CYS A 124 4.64 -19.44 21.16
CA CYS A 124 6.06 -19.62 20.91
C CYS A 124 6.87 -19.81 22.20
N LYS A 125 6.52 -19.08 23.25
CA LYS A 125 7.19 -19.16 24.56
C LYS A 125 7.03 -20.53 25.21
N ALA A 126 5.96 -21.25 24.91
CA ALA A 126 5.67 -22.56 25.45
C ALA A 126 6.44 -23.71 24.78
N LEU A 127 7.11 -23.42 23.66
CA LEU A 127 7.84 -24.46 22.91
C LEU A 127 9.20 -24.76 23.55
N PRO A 128 9.63 -26.04 23.51
CA PRO A 128 10.95 -26.41 23.96
C PRO A 128 12.02 -25.74 23.11
N GLY A 129 13.09 -25.23 23.73
CA GLY A 129 14.17 -24.58 23.01
C GLY A 129 13.88 -23.14 22.57
N TYR A 130 12.78 -22.54 23.06
CA TYR A 130 12.49 -21.15 22.82
C TYR A 130 13.61 -20.23 23.33
N ILE A 131 14.27 -19.55 22.44
CA ILE A 131 15.30 -18.55 22.78
C ILE A 131 15.14 -17.34 21.84
N PRO A 132 14.21 -16.43 21.97
CA PRO A 132 14.42 -15.13 21.37
C PRO A 132 15.20 -14.28 22.36
N PHE A 133 16.51 -14.25 22.11
CA PHE A 133 17.48 -13.40 22.77
C PHE A 133 17.53 -13.58 24.29
N GLU A 134 18.36 -14.51 24.73
CA GLU A 134 18.75 -14.62 26.13
C GLU A 134 19.04 -13.24 26.70
N ARG A 135 18.55 -13.01 27.92
CA ARG A 135 18.92 -11.81 28.66
C ARG A 135 20.43 -11.80 28.79
N PRO A 136 21.02 -10.60 28.65
CA PRO A 136 22.43 -10.44 29.01
C PRO A 136 22.65 -10.81 30.46
#